data_8e24ab0de55d0a1bbf7f2db198235e66
#
_entry.id   8e24ab0de55d0a1bbf7f2db198235e66
#
_cell.length_a   1.000
_cell.length_b   1.000
_cell.length_c   1.000
_cell.angle_alpha   90.00
_cell.angle_beta   90.00
_cell.angle_gamma   90.00
#
_symmetry.space_group_name_H-M   'P 1'
#
loop_
_entity.id
_entity.type
_entity.pdbx_description
1 polymer ?
#
loop_
_entity_poly.entity_id
_entity_poly.type
_entity_poly.pdbx_seq_one_letter_code
_entity_poly.pdbx_strand_id
1 'polypeptide(L)'
;MRWTCKSVRRLAEALQQQGHQVSRTLGAELLNAAGYSLQGNCKTREGDSHPDRDAQFAHINTQVAAAWAEQQPVISVDTKKKELVGDFRNNGREYRPQGCPEEVRVHDFLIKELGRAVPYGVYDLAANAGWVSVGVNHDTAAFAVNSIRQWWLNLGRVRYPNATRLLITADGGGSNGSRVRLWKRELQKLANELGLDIVVSHLPPGTSKWNKIEHRLFSFISQNWRAQPLVSYRVIVELISATTTKTGLTVRCELDTGLYPSGIVVSDAEIAALNIKRAEFHGEWNYTISPNTYPPNGAFIS
;
A
#
# COMPACT_ATOMS: atom_id res chain seq x y z
N MET A 1 15.47 -4.53 -38.46
CA MET A 1 14.65 -4.17 -37.28
C MET A 1 14.77 -5.32 -36.29
N ARG A 2 15.19 -5.06 -35.06
CA ARG A 2 15.50 -6.10 -34.04
C ARG A 2 14.31 -6.41 -33.13
N TRP A 3 13.15 -5.80 -33.35
CA TRP A 3 11.92 -5.99 -32.57
C TRP A 3 10.70 -5.64 -33.41
N THR A 4 9.53 -6.14 -33.01
CA THR A 4 8.26 -5.86 -33.67
C THR A 4 7.12 -5.89 -32.67
N CYS A 5 6.14 -5.00 -32.86
CA CYS A 5 4.86 -5.03 -32.16
C CYS A 5 3.78 -5.83 -32.92
N LYS A 6 4.11 -6.44 -34.06
CA LYS A 6 3.17 -7.27 -34.83
C LYS A 6 2.83 -8.54 -34.02
N SER A 7 1.56 -8.93 -34.09
CA SER A 7 1.16 -10.24 -33.56
C SER A 7 1.80 -11.38 -34.34
N VAL A 8 1.99 -12.54 -33.71
CA VAL A 8 2.53 -13.75 -34.39
C VAL A 8 1.72 -14.11 -35.64
N ARG A 9 0.39 -13.89 -35.64
CA ARG A 9 -0.45 -14.06 -36.84
C ARG A 9 -0.02 -13.13 -37.96
N ARG A 10 0.16 -11.84 -37.69
CA ARG A 10 0.62 -10.85 -38.67
C ARG A 10 2.04 -11.13 -39.18
N LEU A 11 2.89 -11.70 -38.35
CA LEU A 11 4.24 -12.13 -38.75
C LEU A 11 4.15 -13.33 -39.70
N ALA A 12 3.30 -14.32 -39.42
CA ALA A 12 3.08 -15.46 -40.28
C ALA A 12 2.50 -15.02 -41.65
N GLU A 13 1.50 -14.13 -41.65
CA GLU A 13 0.92 -13.55 -42.87
C GLU A 13 1.99 -12.83 -43.73
N ALA A 14 2.88 -12.04 -43.09
CA ALA A 14 3.95 -11.35 -43.79
C ALA A 14 4.99 -12.31 -44.39
N LEU A 15 5.31 -13.41 -43.73
CA LEU A 15 6.19 -14.46 -44.26
C LEU A 15 5.54 -15.23 -45.40
N GLN A 16 4.23 -15.50 -45.31
CA GLN A 16 3.49 -16.14 -46.38
C GLN A 16 3.46 -15.28 -47.65
N GLN A 17 3.32 -13.94 -47.50
CA GLN A 17 3.42 -13.01 -48.62
C GLN A 17 4.79 -13.00 -49.30
N GLN A 18 5.84 -13.41 -48.58
CA GLN A 18 7.20 -13.58 -49.10
C GLN A 18 7.46 -14.98 -49.65
N GLY A 19 6.42 -15.85 -49.76
CA GLY A 19 6.51 -17.19 -50.31
C GLY A 19 6.88 -18.30 -49.32
N HIS A 20 6.95 -17.98 -48.00
CA HIS A 20 7.26 -18.99 -47.00
C HIS A 20 5.99 -19.67 -46.47
N GLN A 21 6.00 -21.00 -46.36
CA GLN A 21 4.89 -21.74 -45.75
C GLN A 21 5.05 -21.75 -44.21
N VAL A 22 4.51 -20.76 -43.54
CA VAL A 22 4.60 -20.59 -42.11
C VAL A 22 3.22 -20.46 -41.48
N SER A 23 2.89 -21.36 -40.53
CA SER A 23 1.71 -21.22 -39.71
C SER A 23 1.97 -20.24 -38.53
N ARG A 24 0.89 -19.81 -37.88
CA ARG A 24 1.00 -18.99 -36.64
C ARG A 24 1.81 -19.73 -35.58
N THR A 25 1.60 -21.03 -35.40
CA THR A 25 2.29 -21.86 -34.42
C THR A 25 3.78 -21.94 -34.72
N LEU A 26 4.12 -22.28 -35.97
CA LEU A 26 5.50 -22.32 -36.44
C LEU A 26 6.20 -20.94 -36.28
N GLY A 27 5.49 -19.86 -36.57
CA GLY A 27 6.04 -18.51 -36.33
C GLY A 27 6.37 -18.22 -34.88
N ALA A 28 5.58 -18.72 -33.91
CA ALA A 28 5.90 -18.62 -32.48
C ALA A 28 7.08 -19.50 -32.08
N GLU A 29 7.14 -20.73 -32.58
CA GLU A 29 8.25 -21.68 -32.36
C GLU A 29 9.58 -21.13 -32.89
N LEU A 30 9.57 -20.58 -34.11
CA LEU A 30 10.76 -19.94 -34.69
C LEU A 30 11.26 -18.75 -33.86
N LEU A 31 10.35 -17.92 -33.31
CA LEU A 31 10.73 -16.83 -32.41
C LEU A 31 11.37 -17.39 -31.14
N ASN A 32 10.78 -18.41 -30.53
CA ASN A 32 11.34 -19.05 -29.33
C ASN A 32 12.70 -19.70 -29.62
N ALA A 33 12.84 -20.41 -30.74
CA ALA A 33 14.11 -21.01 -31.16
C ALA A 33 15.20 -19.94 -31.41
N ALA A 34 14.79 -18.74 -31.88
CA ALA A 34 15.68 -17.59 -32.03
C ALA A 34 15.93 -16.80 -30.71
N GLY A 35 15.47 -17.32 -29.55
CA GLY A 35 15.68 -16.70 -28.23
C GLY A 35 14.74 -15.55 -27.93
N TYR A 36 13.62 -15.38 -28.65
CA TYR A 36 12.63 -14.34 -28.39
C TYR A 36 11.43 -14.89 -27.64
N SER A 37 10.98 -14.15 -26.61
CA SER A 37 9.72 -14.42 -25.90
C SER A 37 9.00 -13.10 -25.61
N LEU A 38 7.71 -13.19 -25.27
CA LEU A 38 6.94 -12.02 -24.86
C LEU A 38 7.48 -11.55 -23.50
N GLN A 39 8.04 -10.35 -23.46
CA GLN A 39 8.57 -9.73 -22.23
C GLN A 39 7.77 -8.47 -21.90
N GLY A 40 7.35 -8.37 -20.64
CA GLY A 40 6.86 -7.10 -20.09
C GLY A 40 8.02 -6.18 -19.73
N ASN A 41 7.73 -4.88 -19.58
CA ASN A 41 8.72 -3.93 -19.07
C ASN A 41 9.12 -4.32 -17.64
N CYS A 42 10.42 -4.49 -17.41
CA CYS A 42 10.98 -4.75 -16.09
C CYS A 42 11.39 -3.44 -15.43
N LYS A 43 10.79 -3.12 -14.29
CA LYS A 43 11.11 -1.92 -13.49
C LYS A 43 12.41 -2.18 -12.71
N THR A 44 13.57 -2.05 -13.35
CA THR A 44 14.88 -2.32 -12.74
C THR A 44 15.84 -1.13 -12.78
N ARG A 45 15.47 -0.03 -13.46
CA ARG A 45 16.36 1.11 -13.68
C ARG A 45 16.30 2.20 -12.62
N GLU A 46 15.42 2.09 -11.63
CA GLU A 46 15.31 3.06 -10.55
C GLU A 46 15.80 2.42 -9.25
N GLY A 47 16.86 3.01 -8.69
CA GLY A 47 17.45 2.68 -7.39
C GLY A 47 18.42 1.49 -7.44
N ASP A 48 19.65 1.75 -7.01
CA ASP A 48 20.60 0.70 -6.69
C ASP A 48 20.06 -0.15 -5.53
N SER A 49 20.30 -1.45 -5.58
CA SER A 49 19.99 -2.33 -4.46
C SER A 49 20.90 -1.96 -3.29
N HIS A 50 20.34 -1.54 -2.16
CA HIS A 50 21.13 -1.27 -0.97
C HIS A 50 21.89 -2.56 -0.58
N PRO A 51 23.20 -2.51 -0.23
CA PRO A 51 24.00 -3.69 0.11
C PRO A 51 23.36 -4.48 1.26
N ASP A 52 22.79 -3.81 2.27
CA ASP A 52 22.16 -4.45 3.43
C ASP A 52 20.68 -4.78 3.23
N ARG A 53 20.22 -4.82 1.98
CA ARG A 53 18.82 -5.12 1.66
C ARG A 53 18.34 -6.42 2.29
N ASP A 54 19.07 -7.51 2.09
CA ASP A 54 18.67 -8.83 2.57
C ASP A 54 18.81 -8.92 4.09
N ALA A 55 19.81 -8.23 4.68
CA ALA A 55 19.97 -8.11 6.12
C ALA A 55 18.80 -7.34 6.76
N GLN A 56 18.30 -6.27 6.13
CA GLN A 56 17.12 -5.55 6.63
C GLN A 56 15.85 -6.40 6.55
N PHE A 57 15.64 -7.18 5.49
CA PHE A 57 14.52 -8.12 5.43
C PHE A 57 14.62 -9.20 6.53
N ALA A 58 15.81 -9.73 6.78
CA ALA A 58 16.05 -10.68 7.88
C ALA A 58 15.73 -10.03 9.22
N HIS A 59 16.19 -8.80 9.46
CA HIS A 59 15.86 -8.03 10.67
C HIS A 59 14.35 -7.87 10.85
N ILE A 60 13.63 -7.41 9.81
CA ILE A 60 12.16 -7.26 9.84
C ILE A 60 11.49 -8.60 10.19
N ASN A 61 11.88 -9.69 9.54
CA ASN A 61 11.29 -11.00 9.78
C ASN A 61 11.53 -11.47 11.23
N THR A 62 12.71 -11.21 11.79
CA THR A 62 13.03 -11.51 13.20
C THR A 62 12.13 -10.70 14.15
N GLN A 63 11.96 -9.39 13.92
CA GLN A 63 11.09 -8.55 14.71
C GLN A 63 9.61 -9.00 14.62
N VAL A 64 9.14 -9.37 13.45
CA VAL A 64 7.79 -9.90 13.24
C VAL A 64 7.59 -11.20 14.02
N ALA A 65 8.53 -12.15 13.92
CA ALA A 65 8.46 -13.42 14.62
C ALA A 65 8.45 -13.23 16.16
N ALA A 66 9.31 -12.35 16.68
CA ALA A 66 9.34 -12.01 18.10
C ALA A 66 8.04 -11.35 18.57
N ALA A 67 7.48 -10.42 17.80
CA ALA A 67 6.20 -9.79 18.12
C ALA A 67 5.05 -10.82 18.16
N TRP A 68 5.00 -11.75 17.22
CA TRP A 68 3.98 -12.81 17.22
C TRP A 68 4.13 -13.79 18.39
N ALA A 69 5.36 -14.17 18.74
CA ALA A 69 5.61 -15.03 19.90
C ALA A 69 5.09 -14.40 21.21
N GLU A 70 5.12 -13.08 21.29
CA GLU A 70 4.62 -12.29 22.43
C GLU A 70 3.17 -11.82 22.24
N GLN A 71 2.46 -12.32 21.22
CA GLN A 71 1.07 -11.95 20.88
C GLN A 71 0.89 -10.43 20.68
N GLN A 72 1.92 -9.75 20.20
CA GLN A 72 1.85 -8.33 19.89
C GLN A 72 1.38 -8.09 18.46
N PRO A 73 0.62 -7.01 18.21
CA PRO A 73 0.16 -6.67 16.86
C PRO A 73 1.31 -6.31 15.92
N VAL A 74 1.20 -6.81 14.68
CA VAL A 74 2.11 -6.47 13.59
C VAL A 74 1.28 -6.02 12.39
N ILE A 75 1.51 -4.79 11.94
CA ILE A 75 0.81 -4.22 10.79
C ILE A 75 1.77 -3.84 9.67
N SER A 76 1.28 -3.95 8.45
CA SER A 76 1.90 -3.41 7.26
C SER A 76 1.06 -2.25 6.75
N VAL A 77 1.68 -1.11 6.50
CA VAL A 77 0.97 0.12 6.13
C VAL A 77 1.49 0.71 4.84
N ASP A 78 0.61 1.33 4.07
CA ASP A 78 0.95 2.09 2.88
C ASP A 78 -0.25 2.89 2.35
N THR A 79 0.04 3.83 1.43
CA THR A 79 -0.96 4.53 0.63
C THR A 79 -1.18 3.79 -0.68
N LYS A 80 -2.40 3.33 -0.94
CA LYS A 80 -2.77 2.83 -2.26
C LYS A 80 -2.75 3.98 -3.27
N LYS A 81 -2.45 3.66 -4.53
CA LYS A 81 -2.55 4.63 -5.63
C LYS A 81 -3.84 5.45 -5.49
N LYS A 82 -3.69 6.78 -5.58
CA LYS A 82 -4.81 7.74 -5.57
C LYS A 82 -5.67 7.55 -6.80
N GLU A 83 -7.00 7.51 -6.61
CA GLU A 83 -7.94 7.28 -7.69
C GLU A 83 -8.76 8.54 -7.97
N LEU A 84 -9.05 8.82 -9.23
CA LEU A 84 -10.01 9.85 -9.61
C LEU A 84 -11.41 9.41 -9.22
N VAL A 85 -12.19 10.32 -8.65
CA VAL A 85 -13.61 10.07 -8.37
C VAL A 85 -14.42 10.56 -9.55
N GLY A 86 -15.24 9.67 -10.13
CA GLY A 86 -16.06 9.97 -11.29
C GLY A 86 -16.28 8.76 -12.19
N ASP A 87 -16.98 8.99 -13.29
CA ASP A 87 -17.30 8.04 -14.33
C ASP A 87 -16.12 7.77 -15.27
N PHE A 88 -14.95 7.48 -14.71
CA PHE A 88 -13.73 7.18 -15.44
C PHE A 88 -13.56 5.68 -15.67
N ARG A 89 -12.83 5.35 -16.74
CA ARG A 89 -12.50 3.97 -17.05
C ARG A 89 -11.62 3.36 -15.96
N ASN A 90 -12.07 2.25 -15.39
CA ASN A 90 -11.22 1.40 -14.58
C ASN A 90 -10.79 0.15 -15.37
N ASN A 91 -9.55 -0.30 -15.15
CA ASN A 91 -8.99 -1.43 -15.86
C ASN A 91 -9.72 -2.74 -15.53
N GLY A 92 -9.78 -3.64 -16.51
CA GLY A 92 -10.37 -4.96 -16.35
C GLY A 92 -11.62 -5.16 -17.19
N ARG A 93 -12.33 -6.26 -16.90
CA ARG A 93 -13.59 -6.63 -17.55
C ARG A 93 -14.53 -7.23 -16.54
N GLU A 94 -15.81 -6.98 -16.70
CA GLU A 94 -16.90 -7.51 -15.90
C GLU A 94 -17.98 -8.10 -16.82
N TYR A 95 -18.76 -9.05 -16.30
CA TYR A 95 -19.91 -9.57 -17.04
C TYR A 95 -21.04 -8.55 -17.00
N ARG A 96 -21.49 -8.15 -18.20
CA ARG A 96 -22.66 -7.30 -18.44
C ARG A 96 -23.47 -7.87 -19.58
N PRO A 97 -24.72 -7.46 -19.78
CA PRO A 97 -25.50 -7.86 -20.95
C PRO A 97 -24.72 -7.60 -22.23
N GLN A 98 -24.78 -8.53 -23.18
CA GLN A 98 -24.05 -8.43 -24.43
C GLN A 98 -24.50 -7.17 -25.20
N GLY A 99 -23.54 -6.37 -25.63
CA GLY A 99 -23.79 -5.12 -26.36
C GLY A 99 -24.12 -3.91 -25.46
N CYS A 100 -24.14 -4.07 -24.12
CA CYS A 100 -24.45 -3.01 -23.14
C CYS A 100 -23.25 -2.79 -22.20
N PRO A 101 -22.09 -2.28 -22.68
CA PRO A 101 -20.98 -1.93 -21.83
C PRO A 101 -21.34 -0.72 -20.95
N GLU A 102 -20.66 -0.59 -19.80
CA GLU A 102 -20.71 0.66 -19.04
C GLU A 102 -20.04 1.77 -19.84
N GLU A 103 -20.76 2.86 -20.06
CA GLU A 103 -20.23 4.04 -20.74
C GLU A 103 -19.48 4.92 -19.71
N VAL A 104 -18.27 5.35 -20.08
CA VAL A 104 -17.39 6.14 -19.24
C VAL A 104 -16.81 7.30 -20.05
N ARG A 105 -16.22 8.28 -19.35
CA ARG A 105 -15.56 9.42 -20.00
C ARG A 105 -14.42 8.99 -20.90
N VAL A 106 -14.26 9.72 -21.99
CA VAL A 106 -13.18 9.51 -22.97
C VAL A 106 -11.81 9.91 -22.38
N HIS A 107 -11.79 10.91 -21.50
CA HIS A 107 -10.57 11.46 -20.89
C HIS A 107 -10.66 11.47 -19.36
N ASP A 108 -9.54 11.12 -18.72
CA ASP A 108 -9.39 11.06 -17.26
C ASP A 108 -8.98 12.44 -16.70
N PHE A 109 -9.79 13.48 -16.93
CA PHE A 109 -9.56 14.79 -16.32
C PHE A 109 -10.20 14.88 -14.94
N LEU A 110 -9.45 15.48 -14.00
CA LEU A 110 -9.94 15.71 -12.63
C LEU A 110 -11.24 16.52 -12.64
N ILE A 111 -12.29 15.96 -12.07
CA ILE A 111 -13.52 16.68 -11.74
C ILE A 111 -13.28 17.35 -10.38
N LYS A 112 -13.13 18.67 -10.35
CA LYS A 112 -12.72 19.43 -9.16
C LYS A 112 -13.67 19.21 -7.98
N GLU A 113 -14.96 19.11 -8.25
CA GLU A 113 -16.03 18.92 -7.27
C GLU A 113 -16.01 17.54 -6.62
N LEU A 114 -15.51 16.53 -7.34
CA LEU A 114 -15.38 15.15 -6.86
C LEU A 114 -14.00 14.85 -6.28
N GLY A 115 -12.96 15.50 -6.78
CA GLY A 115 -11.61 15.37 -6.27
C GLY A 115 -10.95 14.01 -6.55
N ARG A 116 -10.14 13.58 -5.59
CA ARG A 116 -9.43 12.28 -5.63
C ARG A 116 -9.58 11.56 -4.31
N ALA A 117 -9.84 10.28 -4.38
CA ALA A 117 -9.77 9.40 -3.23
C ALA A 117 -8.30 9.04 -2.92
N VAL A 118 -7.96 9.11 -1.64
CA VAL A 118 -6.64 8.76 -1.11
C VAL A 118 -6.81 7.58 -0.13
N PRO A 119 -6.80 6.32 -0.60
CA PRO A 119 -6.94 5.18 0.29
C PRO A 119 -5.61 4.92 1.02
N TYR A 120 -5.60 5.00 2.34
CA TYR A 120 -4.51 4.56 3.20
C TYR A 120 -4.89 3.27 3.90
N GLY A 121 -4.05 2.25 3.74
CA GLY A 121 -4.31 0.92 4.27
C GLY A 121 -3.48 0.58 5.50
N VAL A 122 -4.08 -0.19 6.38
CA VAL A 122 -3.45 -0.87 7.51
C VAL A 122 -3.81 -2.34 7.42
N TYR A 123 -2.83 -3.20 7.20
CA TYR A 123 -3.01 -4.64 7.10
C TYR A 123 -2.42 -5.34 8.32
N ASP A 124 -3.27 -6.00 9.08
CA ASP A 124 -2.89 -6.84 10.22
C ASP A 124 -2.40 -8.21 9.69
N LEU A 125 -1.11 -8.48 9.89
CA LEU A 125 -0.45 -9.65 9.31
C LEU A 125 -0.95 -10.96 9.92
N ALA A 126 -1.19 -10.99 11.22
CA ALA A 126 -1.61 -12.19 11.94
C ALA A 126 -3.10 -12.50 11.70
N ALA A 127 -3.92 -11.46 11.68
CA ALA A 127 -5.37 -11.60 11.56
C ALA A 127 -5.85 -11.75 10.10
N ASN A 128 -4.97 -11.51 9.10
CA ASN A 128 -5.36 -11.39 7.70
C ASN A 128 -6.55 -10.44 7.50
N ALA A 129 -6.44 -9.26 8.11
CA ALA A 129 -7.51 -8.26 8.11
C ALA A 129 -6.98 -6.88 7.71
N GLY A 130 -7.75 -6.17 6.90
CA GLY A 130 -7.45 -4.83 6.44
C GLY A 130 -8.36 -3.78 7.05
N TRP A 131 -7.78 -2.62 7.35
CA TRP A 131 -8.47 -1.36 7.54
C TRP A 131 -8.06 -0.40 6.45
N VAL A 132 -8.99 0.33 5.87
CA VAL A 132 -8.68 1.36 4.88
C VAL A 132 -9.42 2.64 5.23
N SER A 133 -8.68 3.73 5.42
CA SER A 133 -9.24 5.08 5.47
C SER A 133 -9.20 5.68 4.08
N VAL A 134 -10.35 6.11 3.55
CA VAL A 134 -10.42 6.81 2.26
C VAL A 134 -10.43 8.30 2.52
N GLY A 135 -9.29 8.95 2.37
CA GLY A 135 -9.15 10.40 2.51
C GLY A 135 -9.67 11.15 1.28
N VAL A 136 -10.16 12.38 1.52
CA VAL A 136 -10.69 13.28 0.48
C VAL A 136 -9.72 14.41 0.11
N ASN A 137 -8.54 14.45 0.74
CA ASN A 137 -7.67 15.60 0.72
C ASN A 137 -6.22 15.17 0.40
N HIS A 138 -5.28 15.36 1.33
CA HIS A 138 -3.86 15.15 1.11
C HIS A 138 -3.37 13.86 1.78
N ASP A 139 -2.47 13.17 1.08
CA ASP A 139 -1.70 12.07 1.61
C ASP A 139 -0.54 12.63 2.45
N THR A 140 -0.79 12.82 3.73
CA THR A 140 0.18 13.36 4.68
C THR A 140 0.47 12.36 5.79
N ALA A 141 1.58 12.55 6.50
CA ALA A 141 1.91 11.71 7.65
C ALA A 141 0.85 11.78 8.76
N ALA A 142 0.19 12.93 8.93
CA ALA A 142 -0.91 13.07 9.89
C ALA A 142 -2.11 12.19 9.51
N PHE A 143 -2.48 12.14 8.22
CA PHE A 143 -3.51 11.24 7.72
C PHE A 143 -3.12 9.76 7.88
N ALA A 144 -1.87 9.43 7.54
CA ALA A 144 -1.34 8.07 7.68
C ALA A 144 -1.44 7.57 9.14
N VAL A 145 -0.97 8.38 10.10
CA VAL A 145 -1.02 8.03 11.52
C VAL A 145 -2.45 7.99 12.05
N ASN A 146 -3.35 8.91 11.60
CA ASN A 146 -4.76 8.82 11.95
C ASN A 146 -5.41 7.52 11.44
N SER A 147 -5.02 7.06 10.26
CA SER A 147 -5.52 5.77 9.73
C SER A 147 -5.10 4.59 10.61
N ILE A 148 -3.86 4.60 11.13
CA ILE A 148 -3.38 3.60 12.10
C ILE A 148 -4.15 3.72 13.43
N ARG A 149 -4.40 4.94 13.89
CA ARG A 149 -5.22 5.22 15.08
C ARG A 149 -6.64 4.65 14.92
N GLN A 150 -7.30 4.89 13.79
CA GLN A 150 -8.64 4.36 13.51
C GLN A 150 -8.65 2.83 13.47
N TRP A 151 -7.66 2.21 12.83
CA TRP A 151 -7.49 0.76 12.88
C TRP A 151 -7.39 0.26 14.32
N TRP A 152 -6.57 0.88 15.16
CA TRP A 152 -6.41 0.48 16.55
C TRP A 152 -7.70 0.59 17.34
N LEU A 153 -8.37 1.73 17.26
CA LEU A 153 -9.61 1.99 18.00
C LEU A 153 -10.76 1.06 17.58
N ASN A 154 -10.83 0.69 16.31
CA ASN A 154 -11.95 -0.10 15.78
C ASN A 154 -11.69 -1.61 15.75
N LEU A 155 -10.44 -2.03 15.60
CA LEU A 155 -10.08 -3.44 15.42
C LEU A 155 -8.97 -3.88 16.38
N GLY A 156 -7.88 -3.12 16.46
CA GLY A 156 -6.65 -3.53 17.13
C GLY A 156 -6.85 -3.76 18.62
N ARG A 157 -7.39 -2.78 19.35
CA ARG A 157 -7.55 -2.86 20.80
C ARG A 157 -8.43 -4.02 21.29
N VAL A 158 -9.43 -4.40 20.48
CA VAL A 158 -10.31 -5.53 20.80
C VAL A 158 -9.59 -6.85 20.56
N ARG A 159 -8.79 -6.93 19.52
CA ARG A 159 -8.05 -8.14 19.15
C ARG A 159 -6.83 -8.36 20.01
N TYR A 160 -6.17 -7.30 20.42
CA TYR A 160 -4.93 -7.31 21.20
C TYR A 160 -5.08 -6.56 22.53
N PRO A 161 -5.95 -7.04 23.46
CA PRO A 161 -6.25 -6.32 24.70
C PRO A 161 -5.05 -6.17 25.64
N ASN A 162 -4.05 -7.03 25.50
CA ASN A 162 -2.83 -7.03 26.32
C ASN A 162 -1.62 -6.50 25.56
N ALA A 163 -1.81 -5.79 24.46
CA ALA A 163 -0.69 -5.24 23.71
C ALA A 163 0.03 -4.16 24.54
N THR A 164 1.34 -4.24 24.53
CA THR A 164 2.26 -3.22 25.11
C THR A 164 3.03 -2.50 24.02
N ARG A 165 3.07 -3.08 22.82
CA ARG A 165 3.73 -2.49 21.65
C ARG A 165 2.97 -2.79 20.36
N LEU A 166 3.19 -1.94 19.36
CA LEU A 166 2.70 -2.10 17.99
C LEU A 166 3.89 -2.09 17.04
N LEU A 167 4.10 -3.18 16.29
CA LEU A 167 5.11 -3.22 15.22
C LEU A 167 4.50 -2.78 13.90
N ILE A 168 5.06 -1.75 13.29
CA ILE A 168 4.68 -1.20 12.00
C ILE A 168 5.78 -1.52 10.98
N THR A 169 5.42 -2.19 9.89
CA THR A 169 6.26 -2.32 8.71
C THR A 169 5.75 -1.39 7.62
N ALA A 170 6.63 -0.57 7.05
CA ALA A 170 6.29 0.44 6.06
C ALA A 170 7.38 0.53 4.99
N ASP A 171 7.05 1.05 3.81
CA ASP A 171 8.10 1.41 2.87
C ASP A 171 8.89 2.65 3.34
N GLY A 172 10.01 2.95 2.67
CA GLY A 172 10.87 4.07 3.05
C GLY A 172 10.42 5.42 2.49
N GLY A 173 9.35 5.48 1.70
CA GLY A 173 8.87 6.65 0.98
C GLY A 173 7.48 7.13 1.37
N GLY A 174 6.98 8.15 0.66
CA GLY A 174 5.62 8.66 0.86
C GLY A 174 5.37 9.31 2.22
N SER A 175 4.11 9.28 2.65
CA SER A 175 3.64 9.91 3.90
C SER A 175 4.18 9.23 5.17
N ASN A 176 4.50 7.93 5.08
CA ASN A 176 5.09 7.12 6.16
C ASN A 176 6.61 6.93 6.01
N GLY A 177 7.28 7.73 5.17
CA GLY A 177 8.68 7.58 4.88
C GLY A 177 9.62 7.77 6.07
N SER A 178 10.75 7.04 6.07
CA SER A 178 11.73 7.05 7.16
C SER A 178 12.36 8.42 7.44
N ARG A 179 12.41 9.29 6.43
CA ARG A 179 12.95 10.66 6.53
C ARG A 179 11.91 11.70 6.93
N VAL A 180 10.61 11.35 6.96
CA VAL A 180 9.51 12.29 7.23
C VAL A 180 9.47 12.63 8.72
N ARG A 181 9.80 13.87 9.07
CA ARG A 181 9.78 14.34 10.47
C ARG A 181 8.37 14.33 11.04
N LEU A 182 7.38 14.76 10.23
CA LEU A 182 5.97 14.78 10.63
C LEU A 182 5.46 13.39 11.00
N TRP A 183 5.87 12.35 10.27
CA TRP A 183 5.54 10.96 10.61
C TRP A 183 5.97 10.59 12.03
N LYS A 184 7.21 10.89 12.40
CA LYS A 184 7.74 10.60 13.74
C LYS A 184 7.03 11.39 14.84
N ARG A 185 6.73 12.68 14.58
CA ARG A 185 5.98 13.52 15.52
C ARG A 185 4.54 13.01 15.73
N GLU A 186 3.85 12.65 14.68
CA GLU A 186 2.49 12.11 14.80
C GLU A 186 2.47 10.73 15.46
N LEU A 187 3.48 9.86 15.19
CA LEU A 187 3.64 8.60 15.92
C LEU A 187 3.90 8.80 17.41
N GLN A 188 4.64 9.85 17.81
CA GLN A 188 4.80 10.18 19.23
C GLN A 188 3.46 10.53 19.90
N LYS A 189 2.63 11.30 19.20
CA LYS A 189 1.27 11.60 19.71
C LYS A 189 0.46 10.32 19.86
N LEU A 190 0.54 9.42 18.86
CA LEU A 190 -0.15 8.14 18.89
C LEU A 190 0.36 7.26 20.05
N ALA A 191 1.67 7.17 20.25
CA ALA A 191 2.26 6.42 21.36
C ALA A 191 1.77 6.94 22.72
N ASN A 192 1.76 8.27 22.89
CA ASN A 192 1.26 8.91 24.11
C ASN A 192 -0.23 8.63 24.33
N GLU A 193 -1.05 8.69 23.30
CA GLU A 193 -2.50 8.44 23.37
C GLU A 193 -2.81 6.98 23.73
N LEU A 194 -2.12 6.04 23.08
CA LEU A 194 -2.41 4.62 23.22
C LEU A 194 -1.70 3.98 24.42
N GLY A 195 -0.66 4.61 24.97
CA GLY A 195 0.20 4.01 25.99
C GLY A 195 1.02 2.82 25.46
N LEU A 196 1.31 2.77 24.16
CA LEU A 196 2.03 1.68 23.49
C LEU A 196 3.38 2.14 22.96
N ASP A 197 4.36 1.26 23.02
CA ASP A 197 5.58 1.41 22.26
C ASP A 197 5.28 1.20 20.77
N ILE A 198 5.58 2.19 19.92
CA ILE A 198 5.45 2.08 18.48
C ILE A 198 6.81 1.71 17.89
N VAL A 199 6.95 0.47 17.49
CA VAL A 199 8.15 -0.05 16.83
C VAL A 199 7.97 0.08 15.33
N VAL A 200 8.90 0.73 14.65
CA VAL A 200 8.84 0.93 13.18
C VAL A 200 10.04 0.27 12.54
N SER A 201 9.78 -0.50 11.49
CA SER A 201 10.79 -1.05 10.60
C SER A 201 10.44 -0.73 9.16
N HIS A 202 11.26 0.12 8.54
CA HIS A 202 11.08 0.47 7.13
C HIS A 202 11.73 -0.57 6.22
N LEU A 203 11.06 -0.85 5.11
CA LEU A 203 11.62 -1.65 4.03
C LEU A 203 12.83 -0.93 3.40
N PRO A 204 13.82 -1.68 2.91
CA PRO A 204 14.97 -1.08 2.22
C PRO A 204 14.55 -0.24 1.00
N PRO A 205 15.32 0.78 0.62
CA PRO A 205 15.04 1.58 -0.57
C PRO A 205 14.85 0.73 -1.83
N GLY A 206 13.91 1.12 -2.70
CA GLY A 206 13.60 0.40 -3.95
C GLY A 206 12.84 -0.92 -3.78
N THR A 207 12.34 -1.24 -2.59
CA THR A 207 11.68 -2.52 -2.30
C THR A 207 10.19 -2.39 -1.94
N SER A 208 9.56 -1.26 -2.21
CA SER A 208 8.12 -1.02 -1.92
C SER A 208 7.21 -2.14 -2.44
N LYS A 209 7.53 -2.72 -3.60
CA LYS A 209 6.81 -3.87 -4.16
C LYS A 209 6.80 -5.12 -3.27
N TRP A 210 7.66 -5.19 -2.25
CA TRP A 210 7.71 -6.29 -1.29
C TRP A 210 6.92 -6.00 -0.01
N ASN A 211 6.34 -4.80 0.11
CA ASN A 211 5.47 -4.46 1.22
C ASN A 211 4.28 -5.43 1.26
N LYS A 212 4.04 -6.05 2.41
CA LYS A 212 3.03 -7.12 2.54
C LYS A 212 1.63 -6.63 2.17
N ILE A 213 1.30 -5.39 2.52
CA ILE A 213 -0.01 -4.79 2.23
C ILE A 213 -0.31 -4.73 0.73
N GLU A 214 0.71 -4.52 -0.13
CA GLU A 214 0.54 -4.47 -1.58
C GLU A 214 -0.03 -5.79 -2.14
N HIS A 215 0.51 -6.92 -1.66
CA HIS A 215 0.12 -8.24 -2.13
C HIS A 215 -1.07 -8.85 -1.38
N ARG A 216 -1.24 -8.48 -0.11
CA ARG A 216 -2.24 -9.11 0.77
C ARG A 216 -3.53 -8.32 0.88
N LEU A 217 -3.52 -7.02 0.54
CA LEU A 217 -4.69 -6.15 0.61
C LEU A 217 -4.93 -5.40 -0.70
N PHE A 218 -4.00 -4.56 -1.14
CA PHE A 218 -4.22 -3.65 -2.27
C PHE A 218 -4.43 -4.34 -3.61
N SER A 219 -3.74 -5.47 -3.86
CA SER A 219 -3.96 -6.28 -5.06
C SER A 219 -5.40 -6.81 -5.12
N PHE A 220 -5.96 -7.25 -4.00
CA PHE A 220 -7.33 -7.76 -3.94
C PHE A 220 -8.37 -6.65 -4.05
N ILE A 221 -8.12 -5.48 -3.45
CA ILE A 221 -8.95 -4.29 -3.68
C ILE A 221 -8.98 -3.96 -5.18
N SER A 222 -7.82 -3.93 -5.82
CA SER A 222 -7.73 -3.65 -7.27
C SER A 222 -8.44 -4.69 -8.13
N GLN A 223 -8.46 -5.94 -7.71
CA GLN A 223 -9.23 -7.00 -8.38
C GLN A 223 -10.73 -6.84 -8.16
N ASN A 224 -11.16 -6.42 -6.96
CA ASN A 224 -12.55 -6.30 -6.59
C ASN A 224 -13.28 -5.16 -7.34
N TRP A 225 -12.60 -4.06 -7.60
CA TRP A 225 -13.18 -2.92 -8.30
C TRP A 225 -12.81 -2.82 -9.79
N ARG A 226 -12.21 -3.87 -10.36
CA ARG A 226 -11.89 -3.90 -11.80
C ARG A 226 -13.14 -3.67 -12.65
N ALA A 227 -12.98 -2.87 -13.72
CA ALA A 227 -14.05 -2.48 -14.63
C ALA A 227 -15.24 -1.73 -14.00
N GLN A 228 -15.15 -1.36 -12.70
CA GLN A 228 -16.16 -0.54 -12.03
C GLN A 228 -15.72 0.92 -12.03
N PRO A 229 -16.49 1.85 -12.61
CA PRO A 229 -16.21 3.28 -12.45
C PRO A 229 -16.37 3.70 -10.98
N LEU A 230 -15.39 4.45 -10.47
CA LEU A 230 -15.35 4.90 -9.08
C LEU A 230 -16.12 6.23 -8.94
N VAL A 231 -17.41 6.20 -9.19
CA VAL A 231 -18.27 7.38 -9.39
C VAL A 231 -18.47 8.25 -8.14
N SER A 232 -18.21 7.70 -6.96
CA SER A 232 -18.32 8.44 -5.69
C SER A 232 -17.47 7.82 -4.60
N TYR A 233 -17.17 8.59 -3.54
CA TYR A 233 -16.49 8.07 -2.34
C TYR A 233 -17.27 6.91 -1.69
N ARG A 234 -18.59 6.96 -1.70
CA ARG A 234 -19.43 5.87 -1.19
C ARG A 234 -19.18 4.57 -1.93
N VAL A 235 -19.19 4.59 -3.27
CA VAL A 235 -18.89 3.42 -4.11
C VAL A 235 -17.49 2.88 -3.83
N ILE A 236 -16.49 3.77 -3.67
CA ILE A 236 -15.12 3.37 -3.33
C ILE A 236 -15.07 2.64 -1.98
N VAL A 237 -15.71 3.21 -0.95
CA VAL A 237 -15.75 2.61 0.40
C VAL A 237 -16.47 1.25 0.37
N GLU A 238 -17.60 1.15 -0.32
CA GLU A 238 -18.38 -0.10 -0.45
C GLU A 238 -17.56 -1.19 -1.18
N LEU A 239 -16.90 -0.85 -2.31
CA LEU A 239 -16.06 -1.78 -3.05
C LEU A 239 -14.84 -2.24 -2.25
N ILE A 240 -14.19 -1.34 -1.50
CA ILE A 240 -13.07 -1.71 -0.62
C ILE A 240 -13.57 -2.64 0.49
N SER A 241 -14.67 -2.30 1.15
CA SER A 241 -15.23 -3.09 2.25
C SER A 241 -15.69 -4.48 1.81
N ALA A 242 -16.17 -4.62 0.58
CA ALA A 242 -16.59 -5.90 0.00
C ALA A 242 -15.43 -6.80 -0.43
N THR A 243 -14.17 -6.33 -0.29
CA THR A 243 -13.00 -7.12 -0.70
C THR A 243 -12.78 -8.31 0.22
N THR A 244 -12.76 -9.49 -0.36
CA THR A 244 -12.50 -10.75 0.35
C THR A 244 -11.63 -11.69 -0.48
N THR A 245 -11.13 -12.76 0.13
CA THR A 245 -10.34 -13.80 -0.55
C THR A 245 -10.72 -15.18 -0.06
N LYS A 246 -10.34 -16.22 -0.81
CA LYS A 246 -10.48 -17.61 -0.39
C LYS A 246 -9.73 -17.92 0.92
N THR A 247 -8.71 -17.15 1.24
CA THR A 247 -7.90 -17.30 2.46
C THR A 247 -8.47 -16.52 3.65
N GLY A 248 -9.68 -15.96 3.54
CA GLY A 248 -10.39 -15.32 4.64
C GLY A 248 -9.98 -13.88 4.92
N LEU A 249 -9.46 -13.13 3.94
CA LEU A 249 -9.25 -11.69 4.09
C LEU A 249 -10.58 -11.01 4.40
N THR A 250 -10.60 -10.19 5.44
CA THR A 250 -11.69 -9.28 5.77
C THR A 250 -11.20 -7.84 5.72
N VAL A 251 -12.02 -6.93 5.18
CA VAL A 251 -11.64 -5.52 5.04
C VAL A 251 -12.74 -4.64 5.63
N ARG A 252 -12.34 -3.71 6.49
CA ARG A 252 -13.17 -2.60 6.93
C ARG A 252 -12.66 -1.31 6.31
N CYS A 253 -13.58 -0.51 5.77
CA CYS A 253 -13.22 0.74 5.11
C CYS A 253 -14.15 1.86 5.57
N GLU A 254 -13.57 3.03 5.84
CA GLU A 254 -14.34 4.22 6.23
C GLU A 254 -13.85 5.44 5.46
N LEU A 255 -14.78 6.37 5.20
CA LEU A 255 -14.47 7.67 4.61
C LEU A 255 -13.91 8.58 5.71
N ASP A 256 -12.75 9.14 5.46
CA ASP A 256 -12.13 10.15 6.33
C ASP A 256 -12.22 11.53 5.66
N THR A 257 -13.10 12.37 6.18
CA THR A 257 -13.31 13.75 5.72
C THR A 257 -12.45 14.78 6.46
N GLY A 258 -11.54 14.32 7.32
CA GLY A 258 -10.61 15.17 8.05
C GLY A 258 -9.72 16.00 7.14
N LEU A 259 -9.33 17.16 7.61
CA LEU A 259 -8.41 18.04 6.89
C LEU A 259 -6.97 17.78 7.38
N TYR A 260 -6.11 17.36 6.46
CA TYR A 260 -4.71 17.05 6.73
C TYR A 260 -3.81 17.95 5.89
N PRO A 261 -3.50 19.19 6.39
CA PRO A 261 -2.75 20.15 5.61
C PRO A 261 -1.36 19.62 5.23
N SER A 262 -0.95 19.90 4.00
CA SER A 262 0.41 19.64 3.52
C SER A 262 1.37 20.75 3.94
N GLY A 263 2.69 20.48 3.86
CA GLY A 263 3.70 21.53 4.11
C GLY A 263 3.95 21.84 5.58
N ILE A 264 3.46 21.02 6.52
CA ILE A 264 3.78 21.19 7.94
C ILE A 264 5.27 20.99 8.16
N VAL A 265 5.94 22.02 8.66
CA VAL A 265 7.36 21.98 9.04
C VAL A 265 7.47 21.56 10.50
N VAL A 266 8.32 20.58 10.76
CA VAL A 266 8.65 20.11 12.12
C VAL A 266 10.08 20.55 12.43
N SER A 267 10.23 21.35 13.48
CA SER A 267 11.51 21.92 13.93
C SER A 267 12.44 20.88 14.51
N ASP A 268 13.73 21.23 14.63
CA ASP A 268 14.72 20.37 15.31
C ASP A 268 14.40 20.20 16.79
N ALA A 269 13.86 21.23 17.44
CA ALA A 269 13.43 21.15 18.82
C ALA A 269 12.28 20.15 19.04
N GLU A 270 11.28 20.12 18.13
CA GLU A 270 10.21 19.12 18.18
C GLU A 270 10.74 17.70 17.97
N ILE A 271 11.71 17.52 17.06
CA ILE A 271 12.34 16.19 16.85
C ILE A 271 13.17 15.78 18.08
N ALA A 272 13.91 16.71 18.70
CA ALA A 272 14.70 16.42 19.91
C ALA A 272 13.83 16.05 21.12
N ALA A 273 12.58 16.52 21.16
CA ALA A 273 11.62 16.20 22.22
C ALA A 273 10.94 14.84 22.08
N LEU A 274 11.18 14.11 20.98
CA LEU A 274 10.59 12.78 20.77
C LEU A 274 11.32 11.74 21.64
N ASN A 275 10.55 10.85 22.25
CA ASN A 275 11.07 9.67 22.96
C ASN A 275 11.34 8.55 21.94
N ILE A 276 12.33 8.79 21.09
CA ILE A 276 12.72 7.88 20.00
C ILE A 276 14.04 7.19 20.32
N LYS A 277 14.01 5.86 20.33
CA LYS A 277 15.18 5.00 20.44
C LYS A 277 15.45 4.36 19.08
N ARG A 278 16.59 4.69 18.49
CA ARG A 278 17.05 4.08 17.23
C ARG A 278 17.72 2.75 17.50
N ALA A 279 17.48 1.75 16.61
CA ALA A 279 18.21 0.50 16.66
C ALA A 279 19.69 0.69 16.28
N GLU A 280 20.57 -0.20 16.73
CA GLU A 280 21.96 -0.23 16.28
C GLU A 280 22.08 -0.54 14.80
N PHE A 281 21.27 -1.48 14.32
CA PHE A 281 21.20 -1.84 12.90
C PHE A 281 20.21 -0.92 12.18
N HIS A 282 20.73 -0.08 11.29
CA HIS A 282 19.97 0.87 10.49
C HIS A 282 18.93 1.67 11.27
N GLY A 283 19.40 2.43 12.28
CA GLY A 283 18.54 3.26 13.13
C GLY A 283 17.75 4.35 12.41
N GLU A 284 18.07 4.63 11.15
CA GLU A 284 17.27 5.46 10.25
C GLU A 284 16.03 4.73 9.71
N TRP A 285 16.06 3.41 9.67
CA TRP A 285 14.95 2.54 9.24
C TRP A 285 14.25 1.86 10.41
N ASN A 286 15.00 1.57 11.48
CA ASN A 286 14.53 0.78 12.62
C ASN A 286 14.58 1.61 13.90
N TYR A 287 13.42 1.88 14.49
CA TYR A 287 13.34 2.68 15.72
C TYR A 287 12.07 2.38 16.49
N THR A 288 12.11 2.69 17.79
CA THR A 288 10.96 2.63 18.69
C THR A 288 10.64 4.02 19.19
N ILE A 289 9.37 4.38 19.20
CA ILE A 289 8.84 5.59 19.82
C ILE A 289 7.99 5.16 21.00
N SER A 290 8.45 5.52 22.21
CA SER A 290 7.74 5.21 23.46
C SER A 290 6.92 6.40 23.94
N PRO A 291 5.89 6.19 24.74
CA PRO A 291 5.17 7.29 25.39
C PRO A 291 6.13 8.20 26.17
N ASN A 292 5.94 9.51 26.09
CA ASN A 292 6.80 10.49 26.79
C ASN A 292 6.64 10.46 28.30
N THR A 293 5.43 10.10 28.78
CA THR A 293 5.15 9.92 30.20
C THR A 293 4.00 8.93 30.34
N TYR A 294 4.15 7.95 31.23
CA TYR A 294 2.98 7.36 31.88
C TYR A 294 2.42 8.43 32.81
N PRO A 295 1.16 8.85 32.73
CA PRO A 295 0.58 9.63 33.80
C PRO A 295 0.65 8.79 35.08
N PRO A 296 1.19 9.31 36.19
CA PRO A 296 1.09 8.61 37.44
C PRO A 296 -0.41 8.55 37.80
N ASN A 297 -0.95 7.34 37.80
CA ASN A 297 -2.30 6.97 38.25
C ASN A 297 -3.48 7.32 37.35
N GLY A 298 -3.99 6.31 36.66
CA GLY A 298 -5.41 5.98 36.50
C GLY A 298 -6.42 7.14 36.43
N ALA A 299 -6.52 7.79 35.29
CA ALA A 299 -7.74 8.49 34.91
C ALA A 299 -8.12 8.07 33.50
N PHE A 300 -8.82 6.97 33.40
CA PHE A 300 -9.68 6.74 32.25
C PHE A 300 -10.77 7.81 32.30
N ILE A 301 -10.67 8.80 31.41
CA ILE A 301 -11.79 9.71 31.19
C ILE A 301 -12.82 8.90 30.40
N SER A 302 -13.94 8.69 31.07
CA SER A 302 -15.17 8.07 30.60
C SER A 302 -15.78 8.78 29.39
#